data_ef60b65bd5c5b94c1a0f14a97c5c5548
#
_entry.id   ef60b65bd5c5b94c1a0f14a97c5c5548
#
_cell.length_a   1.000
_cell.length_b   1.000
_cell.length_c   1.000
_cell.angle_alpha   90.00
_cell.angle_beta   90.00
_cell.angle_gamma   90.00
#
_symmetry.space_group_name_H-M   'P 1'
#
loop_
_entity.id
_entity.type
_entity.pdbx_description
1 polymer ?
#
loop_
_entity_poly.entity_id
_entity_poly.type
_entity_poly.pdbx_seq_one_letter_code
_entity_poly.pdbx_strand_id
1 'polypeptide(L)'
;MIGEATIFDQQRGKSGNSVYGAYGQDFECACGGRVVVIGLTLRQWRGLLKATDKAQEIKSLEQNLGLSLDDEGHRWENRHEINNIFRSWFAERKITEFENKFNELGLTWSRFRTTKEAVTEDTDTFSDNPMFQTQSFEGIGEYMVPRSPLEFSNYDNLPAQKPPKLGQHTEEILADVMRLGSGEIGGLFDAGIIGSATKNL
;
A
#
# COMPACT_ATOMS: atom_id res chain seq x y z
N MET A 1 12.34 -6.88 -13.37
CA MET A 1 13.63 -6.97 -12.64
C MET A 1 14.49 -8.14 -13.11
N ILE A 2 13.99 -9.41 -13.13
CA ILE A 2 14.81 -10.55 -13.61
C ILE A 2 15.23 -10.34 -15.07
N GLY A 3 14.29 -10.04 -15.98
CA GLY A 3 14.59 -9.78 -17.39
C GLY A 3 15.55 -8.61 -17.61
N GLU A 4 15.45 -7.56 -16.80
CA GLU A 4 16.35 -6.41 -16.86
C GLU A 4 17.78 -6.79 -16.50
N ALA A 5 17.95 -7.54 -15.41
CA ALA A 5 19.27 -8.03 -15.01
C ALA A 5 19.87 -9.02 -16.01
N THR A 6 19.04 -9.88 -16.62
CA THR A 6 19.54 -10.94 -17.53
C THR A 6 19.73 -10.48 -18.98
N ILE A 7 18.94 -9.48 -19.44
CA ILE A 7 19.02 -8.99 -20.83
C ILE A 7 19.99 -7.81 -20.93
N PHE A 8 19.98 -6.90 -19.97
CA PHE A 8 20.77 -5.67 -20.02
C PHE A 8 22.00 -5.70 -19.11
N ASP A 9 22.20 -6.77 -18.34
CA ASP A 9 23.28 -6.88 -17.35
C ASP A 9 23.37 -5.68 -16.40
N GLN A 10 22.19 -5.17 -16.00
CA GLN A 10 22.06 -4.00 -15.17
C GLN A 10 21.33 -4.33 -13.87
N GLN A 11 21.88 -3.86 -12.77
CA GLN A 11 21.22 -3.90 -11.48
C GLN A 11 20.53 -2.57 -11.21
N ARG A 12 19.21 -2.61 -11.02
CA ARG A 12 18.43 -1.45 -10.63
C ARG A 12 18.83 -0.96 -9.25
N GLY A 13 19.21 0.30 -9.14
CA GLY A 13 19.47 0.97 -7.87
C GLY A 13 18.20 1.23 -7.07
N LYS A 14 18.37 1.69 -5.83
CA LYS A 14 17.28 2.17 -4.98
C LYS A 14 16.74 3.50 -5.52
N SER A 15 15.44 3.60 -5.69
CA SER A 15 14.76 4.81 -6.18
C SER A 15 13.87 5.52 -5.14
N GLY A 16 13.84 5.01 -3.89
CA GLY A 16 12.95 5.56 -2.86
C GLY A 16 11.48 5.48 -3.29
N ASN A 17 10.77 6.59 -3.16
CA ASN A 17 9.37 6.71 -3.57
C ASN A 17 9.19 7.15 -5.03
N SER A 18 10.28 7.29 -5.80
CA SER A 18 10.20 7.63 -7.21
C SER A 18 9.64 6.48 -8.04
N VAL A 19 8.74 6.77 -8.97
CA VAL A 19 8.17 5.79 -9.91
C VAL A 19 9.17 5.53 -11.02
N TYR A 20 9.72 4.31 -11.03
CA TYR A 20 10.76 3.91 -11.99
C TYR A 20 10.26 3.91 -13.43
N GLY A 21 11.08 4.46 -14.32
CA GLY A 21 10.84 4.49 -15.77
C GLY A 21 9.86 5.58 -16.24
N ALA A 22 9.34 6.39 -15.32
CA ALA A 22 8.44 7.51 -15.63
C ALA A 22 8.62 8.64 -14.60
N TYR A 23 7.56 9.39 -14.33
CA TYR A 23 7.56 10.39 -13.28
C TYR A 23 6.53 10.07 -12.20
N GLY A 24 6.99 10.05 -10.97
CA GLY A 24 6.17 10.00 -9.77
C GLY A 24 7.07 10.22 -8.57
N GLN A 25 6.64 11.10 -7.68
CA GLN A 25 7.42 11.53 -6.53
C GLN A 25 6.51 11.98 -5.40
N ASP A 26 7.00 11.86 -4.19
CA ASP A 26 6.36 12.39 -3.00
C ASP A 26 6.94 13.75 -2.61
N PHE A 27 6.07 14.62 -2.08
CA PHE A 27 6.41 15.98 -1.67
C PHE A 27 5.81 16.30 -0.30
N GLU A 28 6.59 17.01 0.49
CA GLU A 28 6.12 17.60 1.73
C GLU A 28 5.40 18.93 1.46
N CYS A 29 4.28 19.15 2.14
CA CYS A 29 3.43 20.32 2.00
C CYS A 29 3.56 21.25 3.21
N ALA A 30 3.14 22.50 3.06
CA ALA A 30 3.21 23.52 4.11
C ALA A 30 2.52 23.14 5.43
N CYS A 31 1.58 22.20 5.40
CA CYS A 31 0.89 21.70 6.58
C CYS A 31 1.64 20.56 7.31
N GLY A 32 2.86 20.20 6.89
CA GLY A 32 3.60 19.04 7.38
C GLY A 32 3.10 17.69 6.82
N GLY A 33 1.98 17.69 6.08
CA GLY A 33 1.51 16.51 5.37
C GLY A 33 2.34 16.23 4.13
N ARG A 34 2.27 15.00 3.64
CA ARG A 34 2.98 14.54 2.44
C ARG A 34 2.01 14.01 1.41
N VAL A 35 2.28 14.26 0.15
CA VAL A 35 1.50 13.74 -0.98
C VAL A 35 2.40 13.02 -1.97
N VAL A 36 1.87 12.06 -2.69
CA VAL A 36 2.48 11.49 -3.88
C VAL A 36 1.71 11.97 -5.11
N VAL A 37 2.44 12.34 -6.16
CA VAL A 37 1.88 12.66 -7.48
C VAL A 37 2.54 11.80 -8.53
N ILE A 38 1.77 11.35 -9.50
CA ILE A 38 2.22 10.41 -10.53
C ILE A 38 1.87 10.95 -11.91
N GLY A 39 2.87 11.00 -12.78
CA GLY A 39 2.74 11.43 -14.17
C GLY A 39 3.29 10.37 -15.13
N LEU A 40 2.66 9.17 -15.16
CA LEU A 40 3.05 8.08 -16.06
C LEU A 40 2.78 8.45 -17.50
N THR A 41 1.51 8.73 -17.80
CA THR A 41 1.07 9.06 -19.15
C THR A 41 1.31 10.54 -19.45
N LEU A 42 1.40 10.87 -20.73
CA LEU A 42 1.50 12.26 -21.19
C LEU A 42 0.33 13.13 -20.72
N ARG A 43 -0.88 12.55 -20.64
CA ARG A 43 -2.05 13.24 -20.12
C ARG A 43 -1.88 13.61 -18.64
N GLN A 44 -1.43 12.67 -17.81
CA GLN A 44 -1.18 12.90 -16.38
C GLN A 44 -0.06 13.92 -16.17
N TRP A 45 1.02 13.80 -16.94
CA TRP A 45 2.14 14.75 -16.90
C TRP A 45 1.69 16.18 -17.21
N ARG A 46 1.03 16.38 -18.35
CA ARG A 46 0.51 17.70 -18.75
C ARG A 46 -0.54 18.23 -17.78
N GLY A 47 -1.36 17.35 -17.21
CA GLY A 47 -2.30 17.69 -16.14
C GLY A 47 -1.59 18.25 -14.92
N LEU A 48 -0.49 17.61 -14.48
CA LEU A 48 0.31 18.07 -13.35
C LEU A 48 0.92 19.45 -13.63
N LEU A 49 1.50 19.67 -14.82
CA LEU A 49 2.04 20.97 -15.21
C LEU A 49 0.97 22.07 -15.18
N LYS A 50 -0.23 21.77 -15.69
CA LYS A 50 -1.37 22.70 -15.67
C LYS A 50 -1.85 22.98 -14.25
N ALA A 51 -1.90 21.97 -13.39
CA ALA A 51 -2.38 22.12 -12.02
C ALA A 51 -1.45 22.97 -11.17
N THR A 52 -0.15 22.84 -11.40
CA THR A 52 0.92 23.54 -10.64
C THR A 52 1.40 24.83 -11.27
N ASP A 53 0.94 25.11 -12.50
CA ASP A 53 1.39 26.25 -13.31
C ASP A 53 2.93 26.25 -13.53
N LYS A 54 3.52 25.04 -13.66
CA LYS A 54 4.97 24.87 -13.84
C LYS A 54 5.39 24.55 -15.28
N ALA A 55 4.50 24.75 -16.24
CA ALA A 55 4.78 24.45 -17.64
C ALA A 55 5.96 25.25 -18.21
N GLN A 56 6.14 26.53 -17.80
CA GLN A 56 7.21 27.37 -18.31
C GLN A 56 8.57 26.96 -17.76
N GLU A 57 8.66 26.62 -16.46
CA GLU A 57 9.90 26.16 -15.83
C GLU A 57 10.33 24.82 -16.44
N ILE A 58 9.39 23.91 -16.68
CA ILE A 58 9.67 22.63 -17.36
C ILE A 58 10.13 22.87 -18.79
N LYS A 59 9.51 23.78 -19.53
CA LYS A 59 9.96 24.13 -20.89
C LYS A 59 11.38 24.70 -20.90
N SER A 60 11.73 25.52 -19.92
CA SER A 60 13.10 26.03 -19.77
C SER A 60 14.09 24.89 -19.45
N LEU A 61 13.68 23.92 -18.62
CA LEU A 61 14.50 22.74 -18.34
C LEU A 61 14.72 21.91 -19.61
N GLU A 62 13.66 21.65 -20.41
CA GLU A 62 13.77 20.95 -21.70
C GLU A 62 14.75 21.62 -22.66
N GLN A 63 14.70 22.95 -22.75
CA GLN A 63 15.65 23.72 -23.57
C GLN A 63 17.11 23.56 -23.12
N ASN A 64 17.34 23.58 -21.80
CA ASN A 64 18.66 23.41 -21.23
C ASN A 64 19.22 21.99 -21.43
N LEU A 65 18.35 20.99 -21.37
CA LEU A 65 18.70 19.58 -21.55
C LEU A 65 18.80 19.17 -23.03
N GLY A 66 18.18 19.94 -23.93
CA GLY A 66 18.09 19.60 -25.35
C GLY A 66 17.20 18.39 -25.65
N LEU A 67 16.21 18.11 -24.79
CA LEU A 67 15.29 16.95 -24.92
C LEU A 67 13.87 17.33 -24.47
N SER A 68 12.91 16.46 -24.81
CA SER A 68 11.51 16.65 -24.38
C SER A 68 11.18 15.78 -23.18
N LEU A 69 10.55 16.38 -22.17
CA LEU A 69 10.01 15.70 -20.99
C LEU A 69 8.58 15.15 -21.23
N ASP A 70 8.06 15.23 -22.47
CA ASP A 70 6.90 14.47 -22.90
C ASP A 70 7.23 12.96 -22.99
N ASP A 71 8.51 12.59 -23.12
CA ASP A 71 9.00 11.23 -23.01
C ASP A 71 9.12 10.80 -21.55
N GLU A 72 8.61 9.61 -21.23
CA GLU A 72 8.58 9.10 -19.84
C GLU A 72 9.97 8.72 -19.32
N GLY A 73 10.81 8.15 -20.18
CA GLY A 73 12.20 7.83 -19.84
C GLY A 73 13.01 9.07 -19.51
N HIS A 74 12.86 10.13 -20.32
CA HIS A 74 13.51 11.41 -20.05
C HIS A 74 13.04 12.03 -18.72
N ARG A 75 11.75 11.87 -18.35
CA ARG A 75 11.28 12.29 -17.02
C ARG A 75 11.93 11.50 -15.90
N TRP A 76 12.11 10.19 -16.10
CA TRP A 76 12.80 9.34 -15.12
C TRP A 76 14.26 9.74 -14.95
N GLU A 77 14.97 9.93 -16.04
CA GLU A 77 16.39 10.27 -16.03
C GLU A 77 16.64 11.62 -15.36
N ASN A 78 15.77 12.60 -15.63
CA ASN A 78 15.89 13.98 -15.11
C ASN A 78 14.95 14.27 -13.92
N ARG A 79 14.54 13.21 -13.20
CA ARG A 79 13.57 13.33 -12.09
C ARG A 79 14.03 14.26 -10.96
N HIS A 80 15.33 14.37 -10.72
CA HIS A 80 15.87 15.20 -9.65
C HIS A 80 15.69 16.69 -9.95
N GLU A 81 15.94 17.10 -11.18
CA GLU A 81 15.74 18.46 -11.69
C GLU A 81 14.25 18.82 -11.68
N ILE A 82 13.42 17.90 -12.15
CA ILE A 82 11.96 18.05 -12.12
C ILE A 82 11.47 18.19 -10.68
N ASN A 83 11.95 17.35 -9.76
CA ASN A 83 11.58 17.42 -8.34
C ASN A 83 11.93 18.76 -7.70
N ASN A 84 13.04 19.40 -8.08
CA ASN A 84 13.42 20.70 -7.58
C ASN A 84 12.40 21.78 -7.98
N ILE A 85 11.84 21.70 -9.19
CA ILE A 85 10.81 22.63 -9.68
C ILE A 85 9.51 22.48 -8.87
N PHE A 86 9.08 21.23 -8.59
CA PHE A 86 7.83 21.00 -7.87
C PHE A 86 7.97 21.16 -6.36
N ARG A 87 9.12 20.89 -5.78
CA ARG A 87 9.33 20.91 -4.32
C ARG A 87 8.91 22.23 -3.68
N SER A 88 9.34 23.36 -4.23
CA SER A 88 8.96 24.68 -3.73
C SER A 88 7.45 24.91 -3.83
N TRP A 89 6.83 24.47 -4.92
CA TRP A 89 5.40 24.62 -5.12
C TRP A 89 4.58 23.92 -4.05
N PHE A 90 4.93 22.67 -3.70
CA PHE A 90 4.26 21.90 -2.66
C PHE A 90 4.59 22.40 -1.24
N ALA A 91 5.85 22.75 -0.98
CA ALA A 91 6.29 23.23 0.32
C ALA A 91 5.60 24.55 0.75
N GLU A 92 5.14 25.35 -0.20
CA GLU A 92 4.45 26.63 0.04
C GLU A 92 2.94 26.47 0.20
N ARG A 93 2.36 25.29 -0.01
CA ARG A 93 0.90 25.07 -0.08
C ARG A 93 0.43 23.99 0.86
N LYS A 94 -0.73 24.23 1.48
CA LYS A 94 -1.45 23.19 2.21
C LYS A 94 -2.18 22.28 1.22
N ILE A 95 -2.38 21.02 1.58
CA ILE A 95 -3.07 20.05 0.72
C ILE A 95 -4.47 20.53 0.33
N THR A 96 -5.19 21.14 1.28
CA THR A 96 -6.55 21.70 1.06
C THR A 96 -6.62 22.81 0.02
N GLU A 97 -5.50 23.43 -0.34
CA GLU A 97 -5.46 24.51 -1.33
C GLU A 97 -5.41 23.99 -2.77
N PHE A 98 -5.03 22.73 -2.98
CA PHE A 98 -4.89 22.18 -4.33
C PHE A 98 -5.66 20.86 -4.56
N GLU A 99 -6.10 20.16 -3.54
CA GLU A 99 -6.74 18.86 -3.66
C GLU A 99 -7.97 18.86 -4.59
N ASN A 100 -8.84 19.86 -4.48
CA ASN A 100 -10.00 19.98 -5.36
C ASN A 100 -9.59 20.12 -6.82
N LYS A 101 -8.63 20.99 -7.11
CA LYS A 101 -8.11 21.21 -8.45
C LYS A 101 -7.46 19.95 -9.03
N PHE A 102 -6.73 19.18 -8.20
CA PHE A 102 -6.12 17.92 -8.61
C PHE A 102 -7.18 16.88 -8.95
N ASN A 103 -8.24 16.78 -8.15
CA ASN A 103 -9.36 15.88 -8.39
C ASN A 103 -10.15 16.26 -9.65
N GLU A 104 -10.47 17.55 -9.84
CA GLU A 104 -11.18 18.07 -11.03
C GLU A 104 -10.41 17.80 -12.32
N LEU A 105 -9.08 17.89 -12.28
CA LEU A 105 -8.22 17.60 -13.43
C LEU A 105 -7.92 16.10 -13.61
N GLY A 106 -8.41 15.26 -12.71
CA GLY A 106 -8.21 13.81 -12.76
C GLY A 106 -6.73 13.42 -12.65
N LEU A 107 -5.97 14.13 -11.80
CA LEU A 107 -4.58 13.79 -11.55
C LEU A 107 -4.46 12.52 -10.73
N THR A 108 -3.42 11.75 -10.97
CA THR A 108 -3.08 10.61 -10.13
C THR A 108 -2.25 11.09 -8.96
N TRP A 109 -2.88 11.19 -7.82
CA TRP A 109 -2.25 11.66 -6.58
C TRP A 109 -2.93 11.04 -5.36
N SER A 110 -2.23 11.04 -4.23
CA SER A 110 -2.79 10.65 -2.93
C SER A 110 -2.04 11.31 -1.79
N ARG A 111 -2.68 11.41 -0.63
CA ARG A 111 -2.03 11.78 0.63
C ARG A 111 -1.29 10.57 1.21
N PHE A 112 -0.13 10.79 1.79
CA PHE A 112 0.42 9.85 2.76
C PHE A 112 -0.37 9.95 4.05
N ARG A 113 -0.77 8.80 4.57
CA ARG A 113 -1.46 8.68 5.85
C ARG A 113 -0.71 7.73 6.75
N THR A 114 -0.71 7.99 8.03
CA THR A 114 -0.37 6.97 9.02
C THR A 114 -1.42 5.87 8.99
N THR A 115 -1.10 4.68 9.49
CA THR A 115 -2.08 3.58 9.58
C THR A 115 -3.33 4.00 10.36
N LYS A 116 -3.15 4.79 11.43
CA LYS A 116 -4.28 5.30 12.23
C LYS A 116 -5.18 6.20 11.39
N GLU A 117 -4.62 7.20 10.71
CA GLU A 117 -5.39 8.09 9.83
C GLU A 117 -6.08 7.32 8.71
N ALA A 118 -5.38 6.38 8.08
CA ALA A 118 -5.97 5.57 7.01
C ALA A 118 -7.20 4.78 7.49
N VAL A 119 -7.09 4.11 8.64
CA VAL A 119 -8.22 3.32 9.20
C VAL A 119 -9.38 4.21 9.65
N THR A 120 -9.11 5.44 10.13
CA THR A 120 -10.16 6.33 10.66
C THR A 120 -10.77 7.28 9.65
N GLU A 121 -10.05 7.64 8.57
CA GLU A 121 -10.44 8.70 7.65
C GLU A 121 -10.68 8.21 6.21
N ASP A 122 -10.08 7.08 5.82
CA ASP A 122 -10.17 6.54 4.46
C ASP A 122 -11.22 5.42 4.41
N THR A 123 -12.49 5.82 4.34
CA THR A 123 -13.62 4.88 4.36
C THR A 123 -13.60 3.92 3.18
N ASP A 124 -13.25 4.41 1.98
CA ASP A 124 -13.16 3.60 0.75
C ASP A 124 -12.13 2.47 0.87
N THR A 125 -11.03 2.73 1.58
CA THR A 125 -9.96 1.72 1.76
C THR A 125 -10.30 0.73 2.87
N PHE A 126 -10.98 1.14 3.92
CA PHE A 126 -11.21 0.32 5.12
C PHE A 126 -12.68 0.05 5.43
N SER A 127 -13.45 1.03 5.93
CA SER A 127 -14.79 0.78 6.49
C SER A 127 -15.81 0.37 5.43
N ASP A 128 -15.73 0.92 4.23
CA ASP A 128 -16.63 0.63 3.11
C ASP A 128 -16.08 -0.49 2.21
N ASN A 129 -14.84 -0.93 2.46
CA ASN A 129 -14.21 -2.00 1.73
C ASN A 129 -14.64 -3.36 2.31
N PRO A 130 -15.36 -4.21 1.55
CA PRO A 130 -15.85 -5.50 2.02
C PRO A 130 -14.73 -6.48 2.40
N MET A 131 -13.48 -6.18 2.04
CA MET A 131 -12.33 -6.97 2.46
C MET A 131 -12.07 -6.89 3.98
N PHE A 132 -12.51 -5.83 4.64
CA PHE A 132 -12.30 -5.65 6.07
C PHE A 132 -13.58 -5.89 6.86
N GLN A 133 -13.47 -6.56 8.00
CA GLN A 133 -14.57 -6.88 8.90
C GLN A 133 -14.15 -6.65 10.34
N THR A 134 -15.01 -5.99 11.12
CA THR A 134 -14.79 -5.86 12.55
C THR A 134 -15.13 -7.18 13.24
N GLN A 135 -14.19 -7.67 14.04
CA GLN A 135 -14.36 -8.88 14.86
C GLN A 135 -14.02 -8.61 16.31
N SER A 136 -14.76 -9.29 17.21
CA SER A 136 -14.50 -9.25 18.65
C SER A 136 -13.57 -10.38 19.06
N PHE A 137 -12.52 -10.07 19.80
CA PHE A 137 -11.52 -10.99 20.32
C PHE A 137 -11.52 -10.98 21.84
N GLU A 138 -11.66 -12.14 22.42
CA GLU A 138 -11.68 -12.29 23.89
C GLU A 138 -10.38 -11.75 24.52
N GLY A 139 -10.50 -10.87 25.52
CA GLY A 139 -9.37 -10.26 26.21
C GLY A 139 -8.66 -9.11 25.48
N ILE A 140 -9.05 -8.82 24.22
CA ILE A 140 -8.42 -7.76 23.41
C ILE A 140 -9.46 -6.65 23.07
N GLY A 141 -10.68 -7.05 22.71
CA GLY A 141 -11.71 -6.13 22.24
C GLY A 141 -12.04 -6.32 20.76
N GLU A 142 -12.62 -5.29 20.15
CA GLU A 142 -13.02 -5.31 18.75
C GLU A 142 -12.00 -4.56 17.89
N TYR A 143 -11.62 -5.17 16.77
CA TYR A 143 -10.81 -4.50 15.77
C TYR A 143 -11.07 -5.07 14.37
N MET A 144 -10.66 -4.31 13.37
CA MET A 144 -10.85 -4.63 11.95
C MET A 144 -9.80 -5.64 11.49
N VAL A 145 -10.26 -6.71 10.83
CA VAL A 145 -9.40 -7.75 10.27
C VAL A 145 -9.68 -7.93 8.78
N PRO A 146 -8.65 -8.19 7.95
CA PRO A 146 -8.87 -8.50 6.54
C PRO A 146 -9.37 -9.93 6.36
N ARG A 147 -10.25 -10.14 5.40
CA ARG A 147 -10.60 -11.46 4.83
C ARG A 147 -9.85 -11.67 3.51
N SER A 148 -10.11 -12.79 2.84
CA SER A 148 -9.60 -13.02 1.49
C SER A 148 -10.01 -11.88 0.54
N PRO A 149 -9.09 -11.35 -0.28
CA PRO A 149 -9.43 -10.38 -1.31
C PRO A 149 -10.13 -11.01 -2.52
N LEU A 150 -10.18 -12.34 -2.59
CA LEU A 150 -10.84 -13.05 -3.68
C LEU A 150 -12.35 -13.06 -3.44
N GLU A 151 -13.09 -12.65 -4.46
CA GLU A 151 -14.55 -12.72 -4.50
C GLU A 151 -14.99 -13.63 -5.65
N PHE A 152 -15.94 -14.50 -5.35
CA PHE A 152 -16.51 -15.42 -6.33
C PHE A 152 -17.99 -15.10 -6.51
N SER A 153 -18.43 -14.91 -7.74
CA SER A 153 -19.82 -14.57 -8.04
C SER A 153 -20.83 -15.68 -7.69
N ASN A 154 -20.37 -16.92 -7.63
CA ASN A 154 -21.22 -18.11 -7.42
C ASN A 154 -21.03 -18.76 -6.05
N TYR A 155 -20.26 -18.18 -5.16
CA TYR A 155 -20.00 -18.71 -3.82
C TYR A 155 -20.03 -17.58 -2.80
N ASP A 156 -20.58 -17.86 -1.63
CA ASP A 156 -20.52 -16.93 -0.53
C ASP A 156 -19.07 -16.76 -0.05
N ASN A 157 -18.65 -15.52 0.09
CA ASN A 157 -17.35 -15.22 0.63
C ASN A 157 -17.32 -15.54 2.12
N LEU A 158 -16.40 -16.39 2.53
CA LEU A 158 -16.24 -16.74 3.93
C LEU A 158 -15.77 -15.53 4.73
N PRO A 159 -16.36 -15.29 5.91
CA PRO A 159 -15.88 -14.24 6.82
C PRO A 159 -14.46 -14.53 7.27
N ALA A 160 -13.75 -13.48 7.69
CA ALA A 160 -12.46 -13.65 8.33
C ALA A 160 -12.60 -14.54 9.57
N GLN A 161 -11.75 -15.54 9.67
CA GLN A 161 -11.77 -16.45 10.82
C GLN A 161 -10.91 -15.93 11.96
N LYS A 162 -11.34 -16.20 13.19
CA LYS A 162 -10.52 -15.86 14.36
C LYS A 162 -9.30 -16.77 14.40
N PRO A 163 -8.13 -16.25 14.82
CA PRO A 163 -6.98 -17.09 15.04
C PRO A 163 -7.28 -18.12 16.14
N PRO A 164 -6.77 -19.35 15.99
CA PRO A 164 -6.97 -20.37 17.00
C PRO A 164 -6.22 -20.04 18.29
N LYS A 165 -6.78 -20.44 19.42
CA LYS A 165 -6.03 -20.44 20.70
C LYS A 165 -4.93 -21.51 20.65
N LEU A 166 -3.84 -21.28 21.39
CA LEU A 166 -2.77 -22.26 21.49
C LEU A 166 -3.33 -23.59 22.01
N GLY A 167 -3.06 -24.70 21.30
CA GLY A 167 -3.56 -26.03 21.62
C GLY A 167 -5.03 -26.29 21.24
N GLN A 168 -5.73 -25.35 20.59
CA GLN A 168 -7.15 -25.49 20.25
C GLN A 168 -7.43 -26.74 19.39
N HIS A 169 -6.55 -27.04 18.44
CA HIS A 169 -6.72 -28.15 17.49
C HIS A 169 -5.79 -29.33 17.80
N THR A 170 -5.18 -29.41 19.00
CA THR A 170 -4.23 -30.49 19.34
C THR A 170 -4.87 -31.88 19.18
N GLU A 171 -6.03 -32.09 19.78
CA GLU A 171 -6.71 -33.39 19.76
C GLU A 171 -7.18 -33.74 18.33
N GLU A 172 -7.80 -32.79 17.62
CA GLU A 172 -8.23 -32.93 16.23
C GLU A 172 -7.08 -33.36 15.32
N ILE A 173 -5.95 -32.66 15.38
CA ILE A 173 -4.76 -32.94 14.55
C ILE A 173 -4.21 -34.35 14.88
N LEU A 174 -4.11 -34.70 16.17
CA LEU A 174 -3.59 -35.99 16.56
C LEU A 174 -4.51 -37.12 16.12
N ALA A 175 -5.83 -36.95 16.23
CA ALA A 175 -6.80 -37.94 15.78
C ALA A 175 -6.89 -38.01 14.26
N ASP A 176 -7.07 -36.87 13.56
CA ASP A 176 -7.43 -36.88 12.15
C ASP A 176 -6.21 -37.02 11.22
N VAL A 177 -5.08 -36.40 11.58
CA VAL A 177 -3.88 -36.43 10.76
C VAL A 177 -2.95 -37.56 11.16
N MET A 178 -2.69 -37.71 12.46
CA MET A 178 -1.79 -38.76 12.97
C MET A 178 -2.48 -40.10 13.24
N ARG A 179 -3.82 -40.13 13.21
CA ARG A 179 -4.62 -41.34 13.43
C ARG A 179 -4.40 -42.00 14.81
N LEU A 180 -4.08 -41.20 15.81
CA LEU A 180 -3.94 -41.71 17.18
C LEU A 180 -5.30 -42.00 17.78
N GLY A 181 -5.38 -43.08 18.54
CA GLY A 181 -6.57 -43.39 19.32
C GLY A 181 -6.74 -42.48 20.55
N SER A 182 -7.98 -42.35 21.03
CA SER A 182 -8.27 -41.49 22.20
C SER A 182 -7.46 -41.86 23.46
N GLY A 183 -7.16 -43.14 23.64
CA GLY A 183 -6.29 -43.60 24.74
C GLY A 183 -4.83 -43.14 24.62
N GLU A 184 -4.30 -43.12 23.40
CA GLU A 184 -2.94 -42.65 23.13
C GLU A 184 -2.85 -41.14 23.34
N ILE A 185 -3.85 -40.39 22.85
CA ILE A 185 -3.95 -38.92 23.03
C ILE A 185 -4.07 -38.62 24.53
N GLY A 186 -4.91 -39.33 25.27
CA GLY A 186 -5.04 -39.18 26.71
C GLY A 186 -3.71 -39.41 27.45
N GLY A 187 -2.96 -40.45 27.06
CA GLY A 187 -1.65 -40.74 27.63
C GLY A 187 -0.63 -39.63 27.37
N LEU A 188 -0.70 -38.94 26.21
CA LEU A 188 0.16 -37.77 25.92
C LEU A 188 -0.22 -36.57 26.78
N PHE A 189 -1.50 -36.34 27.06
CA PHE A 189 -1.96 -35.31 28.00
C PHE A 189 -1.50 -35.62 29.43
N ASP A 190 -1.68 -36.85 29.91
CA ASP A 190 -1.28 -37.25 31.24
C ASP A 190 0.22 -37.17 31.46
N ALA A 191 1.00 -37.45 30.43
CA ALA A 191 2.46 -37.28 30.43
C ALA A 191 2.93 -35.82 30.27
N GLY A 192 2.03 -34.85 30.09
CA GLY A 192 2.35 -33.45 29.89
C GLY A 192 3.10 -33.13 28.58
N ILE A 193 3.06 -34.05 27.61
CA ILE A 193 3.71 -33.86 26.30
C ILE A 193 2.91 -32.90 25.43
N ILE A 194 1.59 -32.95 25.54
CA ILE A 194 0.66 -32.07 24.81
C ILE A 194 -0.23 -31.33 25.81
N GLY A 195 -0.75 -30.16 25.34
CA GLY A 195 -1.73 -29.35 26.07
C GLY A 195 -2.99 -29.15 25.22
N SER A 196 -4.12 -29.03 25.90
CA SER A 196 -5.34 -28.47 25.30
C SER A 196 -5.32 -26.97 25.29
N ALA A 197 -6.22 -26.34 24.51
CA ALA A 197 -6.43 -24.89 24.55
C ALA A 197 -6.63 -24.44 25.99
N THR A 198 -5.61 -23.84 26.54
CA THR A 198 -5.51 -23.59 27.98
C THR A 198 -6.61 -22.65 28.44
N LYS A 199 -7.20 -23.00 29.53
CA LYS A 199 -7.78 -22.06 30.46
C LYS A 199 -6.68 -21.04 30.83
N ASN A 200 -6.85 -19.81 30.32
CA ASN A 200 -6.23 -18.58 30.78
C ASN A 200 -4.82 -18.64 31.40
N LEU A 201 -3.88 -18.09 30.69
CA LEU A 201 -2.81 -17.36 31.41
C LEU A 201 -3.37 -16.06 31.97
#